data_541df4a41756098355ee0eee75c1a571
#
_entry.id   541df4a41756098355ee0eee75c1a571
#
_cell.length_a   1.000
_cell.length_b   1.000
_cell.length_c   1.000
_cell.angle_alpha   90.00
_cell.angle_beta   90.00
_cell.angle_gamma   90.00
#
_symmetry.space_group_name_H-M   'P 1'
#
loop_
_entity.id
_entity.type
_entity.pdbx_description
1 polymer ?
#
loop_
_entity_poly.entity_id
_entity_poly.type
_entity_poly.pdbx_seq_one_letter_code
_entity_poly.pdbx_strand_id
1 'polypeptide(L)'
;DGQELVSNWYMRNADTLKRSTNQLPRLYQKYIGHDNNRDFFMTNMSESKNMSIQQYIEWMPQILYNHHQTGPPGTVVAGPPYRDPFNYVYDPLLMTGIDAMGAAMSSRLNAENKPGYTMKSGSVYSTWWNGGLRTTAYYHNIIGLLTEIIGNPTPMNIPLVPSRLIPNSGTPFPIQPQKWYFKNSIDYSISLNYAVLNYASRYKDELLMNIYTMGKKSIDAGNKDTWTLSPKKSDALAELIKAEKSKKVVILEDQNNVISYDYLDDFLNNNIKYKII
;
A
#
# COMPACT_ATOMS: atom_id res chain seq x y z
N ASP A 1 -9.41 -14.18 -21.23
CA ASP A 1 -10.70 -14.74 -20.82
C ASP A 1 -11.45 -13.85 -19.81
N GLY A 2 -10.82 -13.39 -18.71
CA GLY A 2 -11.49 -12.52 -17.73
C GLY A 2 -11.91 -11.19 -18.31
N GLN A 3 -11.04 -10.53 -19.07
CA GLN A 3 -11.34 -9.27 -19.75
C GLN A 3 -12.47 -9.45 -20.76
N GLU A 4 -12.42 -10.53 -21.54
CA GLU A 4 -13.46 -10.85 -22.52
C GLU A 4 -14.80 -11.11 -21.86
N LEU A 5 -14.83 -11.89 -20.77
CA LEU A 5 -16.04 -12.15 -20.00
C LEU A 5 -16.68 -10.85 -19.49
N VAL A 6 -15.86 -9.97 -18.89
CA VAL A 6 -16.33 -8.67 -18.36
C VAL A 6 -16.81 -7.77 -19.49
N SER A 7 -16.07 -7.70 -20.60
CA SER A 7 -16.41 -6.88 -21.76
C SER A 7 -17.73 -7.33 -22.39
N ASN A 8 -17.89 -8.63 -22.66
CA ASN A 8 -19.10 -9.18 -23.25
C ASN A 8 -20.31 -8.99 -22.33
N TRP A 9 -20.13 -9.18 -21.01
CA TRP A 9 -21.19 -8.92 -20.05
C TRP A 9 -21.60 -7.44 -20.02
N TYR A 10 -20.63 -6.53 -20.01
CA TYR A 10 -20.90 -5.09 -20.05
C TYR A 10 -21.61 -4.67 -21.34
N MET A 11 -21.16 -5.19 -22.48
CA MET A 11 -21.70 -4.88 -23.80
C MET A 11 -23.03 -5.58 -24.13
N ARG A 12 -23.54 -6.47 -23.26
CA ARG A 12 -24.80 -7.21 -23.50
C ARG A 12 -26.03 -6.31 -23.71
N ASN A 13 -25.94 -5.08 -23.22
CA ASN A 13 -27.01 -4.11 -23.41
C ASN A 13 -26.64 -3.12 -24.54
N ALA A 14 -27.48 -3.02 -25.55
CA ALA A 14 -27.28 -2.09 -26.67
C ALA A 14 -27.34 -0.62 -26.19
N ASP A 15 -28.21 -0.32 -25.21
CA ASP A 15 -28.33 1.00 -24.61
C ASP A 15 -27.11 1.23 -23.68
N THR A 16 -26.27 2.18 -24.06
CA THR A 16 -25.04 2.52 -23.34
C THR A 16 -25.29 2.99 -21.90
N LEU A 17 -26.42 3.61 -21.62
CA LEU A 17 -26.79 4.09 -20.29
C LEU A 17 -27.23 2.97 -19.35
N LYS A 18 -27.60 1.81 -19.91
CA LYS A 18 -27.99 0.62 -19.15
C LYS A 18 -26.86 -0.39 -18.99
N ARG A 19 -25.70 -0.13 -19.57
CA ARG A 19 -24.54 -1.01 -19.44
C ARG A 19 -24.03 -1.01 -18.01
N SER A 20 -23.79 -2.18 -17.48
CA SER A 20 -23.26 -2.35 -16.13
C SER A 20 -22.57 -3.70 -15.95
N THR A 21 -21.68 -3.79 -14.99
CA THR A 21 -21.05 -5.03 -14.55
C THR A 21 -21.83 -5.73 -13.43
N ASN A 22 -23.02 -5.20 -13.08
CA ASN A 22 -23.86 -5.82 -12.05
C ASN A 22 -24.25 -7.25 -12.46
N GLN A 23 -24.29 -8.15 -11.47
CA GLN A 23 -24.60 -9.57 -11.68
C GLN A 23 -23.64 -10.31 -12.64
N LEU A 24 -22.43 -9.76 -12.84
CA LEU A 24 -21.39 -10.48 -13.56
C LEU A 24 -21.20 -11.87 -12.89
N PRO A 25 -21.21 -12.98 -13.67
CA PRO A 25 -20.90 -14.28 -13.11
C PRO A 25 -19.53 -14.26 -12.41
N ARG A 26 -19.53 -14.57 -11.12
CA ARG A 26 -18.32 -14.41 -10.29
C ARG A 26 -17.55 -15.72 -10.18
N LEU A 27 -16.52 -15.82 -10.98
CA LEU A 27 -15.24 -16.28 -10.45
C LEU A 27 -14.28 -15.12 -10.55
N TYR A 28 -13.57 -14.81 -9.50
CA TYR A 28 -12.57 -13.74 -9.52
C TYR A 28 -11.51 -14.03 -10.59
N GLN A 29 -11.18 -15.30 -10.73
CA GLN A 29 -10.41 -15.88 -11.83
C GLN A 29 -11.23 -16.99 -12.49
N LYS A 30 -10.99 -17.26 -13.78
CA LYS A 30 -11.73 -18.25 -14.55
C LYS A 30 -11.71 -19.66 -13.94
N TYR A 31 -10.62 -20.04 -13.32
CA TYR A 31 -10.36 -21.40 -12.79
C TYR A 31 -10.16 -21.43 -11.27
N ILE A 32 -10.02 -20.29 -10.65
CA ILE A 32 -9.83 -20.14 -9.21
C ILE A 32 -10.60 -18.91 -8.70
N GLY A 33 -11.38 -19.08 -7.66
CA GLY A 33 -12.14 -17.98 -7.05
C GLY A 33 -11.30 -17.07 -6.15
N HIS A 34 -9.97 -17.02 -6.34
CA HIS A 34 -9.03 -16.29 -5.51
C HIS A 34 -8.49 -15.05 -6.23
N ASP A 35 -8.29 -13.96 -5.48
CA ASP A 35 -7.75 -12.70 -5.99
C ASP A 35 -6.22 -12.79 -6.15
N ASN A 36 -5.70 -12.57 -7.35
CA ASN A 36 -4.26 -12.50 -7.60
C ASN A 36 -3.57 -11.48 -6.67
N ASN A 37 -4.23 -10.35 -6.40
CA ASN A 37 -3.70 -9.33 -5.50
C ASN A 37 -3.80 -9.72 -4.00
N ARG A 38 -4.00 -10.99 -3.71
CA ARG A 38 -3.93 -11.61 -2.38
C ARG A 38 -3.02 -12.85 -2.37
N ASP A 39 -2.31 -13.10 -3.47
CA ASP A 39 -1.53 -14.32 -3.68
C ASP A 39 -0.01 -14.08 -3.76
N PHE A 40 0.46 -12.83 -3.71
CA PHE A 40 1.87 -12.52 -3.92
C PHE A 40 2.82 -13.03 -2.83
N PHE A 41 2.35 -13.33 -1.64
CA PHE A 41 3.16 -13.94 -0.60
C PHE A 41 3.23 -15.49 -0.71
N MET A 42 2.25 -16.12 -1.34
CA MET A 42 2.19 -17.59 -1.53
C MET A 42 2.50 -18.03 -2.95
N THR A 43 2.20 -17.19 -3.95
CA THR A 43 2.39 -17.46 -5.39
C THR A 43 1.80 -18.80 -5.86
N ASN A 44 0.58 -19.10 -5.40
CA ASN A 44 -0.11 -20.36 -5.76
C ASN A 44 -0.59 -20.36 -7.22
N MET A 45 -0.92 -19.18 -7.75
CA MET A 45 -1.37 -19.04 -9.13
C MET A 45 -0.20 -18.84 -10.08
N SER A 46 -0.30 -19.37 -11.29
CA SER A 46 0.74 -19.24 -12.32
C SER A 46 1.03 -17.77 -12.66
N GLU A 47 0.00 -16.94 -12.68
CA GLU A 47 0.12 -15.50 -12.94
C GLU A 47 0.94 -14.80 -11.85
N SER A 48 0.60 -15.04 -10.58
CA SER A 48 1.32 -14.47 -9.44
C SER A 48 2.78 -14.95 -9.41
N LYS A 49 2.99 -16.24 -9.68
CA LYS A 49 4.33 -16.83 -9.77
C LYS A 49 5.17 -16.19 -10.87
N ASN A 50 4.60 -16.06 -12.08
CA ASN A 50 5.31 -15.47 -13.22
C ASN A 50 5.65 -13.99 -12.96
N MET A 51 4.71 -13.23 -12.39
CA MET A 51 4.96 -11.84 -12.00
C MET A 51 6.04 -11.73 -10.92
N SER A 52 6.03 -12.60 -9.93
CA SER A 52 7.04 -12.62 -8.86
C SER A 52 8.43 -12.94 -9.39
N ILE A 53 8.55 -13.88 -10.34
CA ILE A 53 9.83 -14.18 -11.02
C ILE A 53 10.35 -12.93 -11.72
N GLN A 54 9.51 -12.27 -12.52
CA GLN A 54 9.90 -11.06 -13.24
C GLN A 54 10.32 -9.93 -12.30
N GLN A 55 9.54 -9.70 -11.24
CA GLN A 55 9.74 -8.55 -10.36
C GLN A 55 10.87 -8.74 -9.35
N TYR A 56 11.03 -9.94 -8.80
CA TYR A 56 11.89 -10.16 -7.63
C TYR A 56 13.15 -10.99 -7.93
N ILE A 57 13.25 -11.57 -9.13
CA ILE A 57 14.41 -12.37 -9.54
C ILE A 57 15.10 -11.75 -10.76
N GLU A 58 14.36 -11.49 -11.83
CA GLU A 58 14.96 -11.07 -13.09
C GLU A 58 15.23 -9.57 -13.19
N TRP A 59 14.27 -8.73 -12.82
CA TRP A 59 14.39 -7.27 -12.99
C TRP A 59 14.73 -6.50 -11.72
N MET A 60 14.21 -6.89 -10.57
CA MET A 60 14.37 -6.21 -9.28
C MET A 60 14.22 -4.68 -9.42
N PRO A 61 13.06 -4.18 -9.88
CA PRO A 61 12.87 -2.77 -10.14
C PRO A 61 12.93 -1.97 -8.85
N GLN A 62 13.33 -0.69 -8.92
CA GLN A 62 13.35 0.20 -7.76
C GLN A 62 11.95 0.72 -7.43
N ILE A 63 11.07 0.77 -8.43
CA ILE A 63 9.68 1.25 -8.31
C ILE A 63 8.76 0.25 -9.00
N LEU A 64 7.66 -0.08 -8.33
CA LEU A 64 6.56 -0.86 -8.89
C LEU A 64 5.28 -0.04 -8.73
N TYR A 65 4.60 0.26 -9.86
CA TYR A 65 3.39 1.07 -9.84
C TYR A 65 2.18 0.27 -10.33
N ASN A 66 1.21 0.11 -9.45
CA ASN A 66 -0.04 -0.60 -9.68
C ASN A 66 -1.21 0.40 -9.75
N HIS A 67 -1.94 0.41 -10.88
CA HIS A 67 -3.15 1.20 -11.06
C HIS A 67 -4.38 0.37 -10.73
N HIS A 68 -5.24 0.90 -9.86
CA HIS A 68 -6.53 0.35 -9.50
C HIS A 68 -7.67 1.36 -9.71
N GLN A 69 -8.94 0.90 -9.61
CA GLN A 69 -10.08 1.67 -10.06
C GLN A 69 -11.23 1.76 -9.03
N THR A 70 -10.90 2.01 -7.78
CA THR A 70 -11.93 2.21 -6.74
C THR A 70 -11.49 3.33 -5.81
N GLY A 71 -11.66 4.57 -6.25
CA GLY A 71 -11.37 5.76 -5.43
C GLY A 71 -12.42 5.98 -4.34
N PRO A 72 -12.05 6.60 -3.19
CA PRO A 72 -13.02 6.96 -2.15
C PRO A 72 -14.05 7.97 -2.66
N PRO A 73 -15.33 7.87 -2.23
CA PRO A 73 -16.37 8.84 -2.61
C PRO A 73 -15.96 10.29 -2.30
N GLY A 74 -16.29 11.22 -3.19
CA GLY A 74 -15.94 12.64 -3.05
C GLY A 74 -14.47 12.97 -3.35
N THR A 75 -13.73 12.03 -3.94
CA THR A 75 -12.37 12.22 -4.47
C THR A 75 -12.26 11.67 -5.88
N VAL A 76 -11.15 11.93 -6.56
CA VAL A 76 -10.85 11.36 -7.88
C VAL A 76 -9.96 10.16 -7.76
N VAL A 77 -8.88 10.32 -7.04
CA VAL A 77 -7.84 9.29 -6.91
C VAL A 77 -7.23 9.32 -5.51
N ALA A 78 -7.03 8.12 -4.97
CA ALA A 78 -6.27 7.93 -3.75
C ALA A 78 -4.91 7.31 -4.08
N GLY A 79 -3.86 7.75 -3.39
CA GLY A 79 -2.50 7.27 -3.61
C GLY A 79 -1.58 7.57 -2.43
N PRO A 80 -0.25 7.37 -2.60
CA PRO A 80 0.72 7.68 -1.57
C PRO A 80 0.80 9.21 -1.29
N PRO A 81 1.34 9.64 -0.15
CA PRO A 81 1.71 8.86 1.04
C PRO A 81 0.55 8.09 1.66
N TYR A 82 0.84 6.89 2.18
CA TYR A 82 -0.18 6.08 2.82
C TYR A 82 -0.28 6.35 4.32
N ARG A 83 -1.35 5.86 4.95
CA ARG A 83 -1.58 5.97 6.39
C ARG A 83 -0.81 4.91 7.18
N ASP A 84 -0.58 5.16 8.43
CA ASP A 84 -0.13 4.17 9.39
C ASP A 84 -1.21 3.08 9.67
N PRO A 85 -0.79 1.91 10.15
CA PRO A 85 0.59 1.53 10.44
C PRO A 85 1.33 0.98 9.21
N PHE A 86 2.60 1.33 9.08
CA PHE A 86 3.54 0.57 8.26
C PHE A 86 4.05 -0.65 9.04
N ASN A 87 4.48 -1.69 8.33
CA ASN A 87 5.12 -2.82 8.98
C ASN A 87 6.50 -2.41 9.50
N TYR A 88 6.83 -2.84 10.70
CA TYR A 88 8.04 -2.43 11.40
C TYR A 88 9.33 -2.93 10.77
N VAL A 89 9.27 -3.95 9.91
CA VAL A 89 10.45 -4.49 9.22
C VAL A 89 10.89 -3.64 8.02
N TYR A 90 10.09 -2.65 7.61
CA TYR A 90 10.44 -1.83 6.45
C TYR A 90 11.60 -0.90 6.77
N ASP A 91 12.56 -0.84 5.84
CA ASP A 91 13.66 0.13 5.95
C ASP A 91 13.13 1.58 5.88
N PRO A 92 13.63 2.50 6.70
CA PRO A 92 13.24 3.91 6.63
C PRO A 92 13.39 4.55 5.25
N LEU A 93 14.37 4.14 4.44
CA LEU A 93 14.53 4.63 3.06
C LEU A 93 13.36 4.23 2.16
N LEU A 94 12.77 3.05 2.39
CA LEU A 94 11.57 2.64 1.68
C LEU A 94 10.38 3.54 2.01
N MET A 95 10.14 3.77 3.31
CA MET A 95 9.02 4.59 3.79
C MET A 95 9.12 6.02 3.28
N THR A 96 10.29 6.65 3.41
CA THR A 96 10.53 8.01 2.91
C THR A 96 10.49 8.09 1.39
N GLY A 97 10.91 7.04 0.68
CA GLY A 97 10.79 6.94 -0.77
C GLY A 97 9.34 6.89 -1.25
N ILE A 98 8.46 6.17 -0.55
CA ILE A 98 7.01 6.15 -0.82
C ILE A 98 6.42 7.55 -0.61
N ASP A 99 6.78 8.23 0.46
CA ASP A 99 6.30 9.58 0.77
C ASP A 99 6.77 10.61 -0.26
N ALA A 100 8.03 10.57 -0.64
CA ALA A 100 8.60 11.46 -1.66
C ALA A 100 7.92 11.26 -3.02
N MET A 101 7.69 10.01 -3.42
CA MET A 101 6.97 9.69 -4.65
C MET A 101 5.53 10.18 -4.60
N GLY A 102 4.83 9.99 -3.49
CA GLY A 102 3.47 10.48 -3.28
C GLY A 102 3.39 12.01 -3.34
N ALA A 103 4.35 12.69 -2.75
CA ALA A 103 4.46 14.16 -2.85
C ALA A 103 4.67 14.62 -4.30
N ALA A 104 5.52 13.93 -5.06
CA ALA A 104 5.74 14.24 -6.48
C ALA A 104 4.47 14.05 -7.33
N MET A 105 3.72 12.97 -7.08
CA MET A 105 2.45 12.67 -7.76
C MET A 105 1.39 13.73 -7.45
N SER A 106 1.19 14.06 -6.18
CA SER A 106 0.26 15.09 -5.73
C SER A 106 0.62 16.46 -6.28
N SER A 107 1.91 16.86 -6.20
CA SER A 107 2.40 18.14 -6.70
C SER A 107 2.16 18.30 -8.19
N ARG A 108 2.35 17.23 -8.97
CA ARG A 108 2.09 17.27 -10.41
C ARG A 108 0.62 17.52 -10.72
N LEU A 109 -0.29 16.79 -10.08
CA LEU A 109 -1.72 17.01 -10.29
C LEU A 109 -2.15 18.41 -9.87
N ASN A 110 -1.63 18.92 -8.75
CA ASN A 110 -1.91 20.28 -8.30
C ASN A 110 -1.39 21.34 -9.29
N ALA A 111 -0.19 21.17 -9.84
CA ALA A 111 0.39 22.06 -10.84
C ALA A 111 -0.40 22.03 -12.17
N GLU A 112 -1.00 20.90 -12.52
CA GLU A 112 -1.87 20.76 -13.68
C GLU A 112 -3.32 21.16 -13.42
N ASN A 113 -3.62 21.74 -12.25
CA ASN A 113 -4.99 22.12 -11.83
C ASN A 113 -5.96 20.93 -11.85
N LYS A 114 -5.50 19.76 -11.41
CA LYS A 114 -6.25 18.50 -11.32
C LYS A 114 -6.59 18.18 -9.87
N PRO A 115 -7.73 18.64 -9.33
CA PRO A 115 -8.12 18.43 -7.95
C PRO A 115 -8.55 16.99 -7.64
N GLY A 116 -8.67 16.65 -6.36
CA GLY A 116 -9.27 15.39 -5.89
C GLY A 116 -8.29 14.26 -5.64
N TYR A 117 -6.97 14.54 -5.58
CA TYR A 117 -6.01 13.56 -5.07
C TYR A 117 -6.10 13.49 -3.54
N THR A 118 -6.28 12.29 -3.00
CA THR A 118 -6.30 12.05 -1.55
C THR A 118 -5.23 11.04 -1.14
N MET A 119 -4.67 11.25 0.06
CA MET A 119 -3.54 10.48 0.59
C MET A 119 -3.70 10.28 2.10
N LYS A 120 -2.77 9.56 2.73
CA LYS A 120 -2.75 9.33 4.18
C LYS A 120 -4.08 8.75 4.66
N SER A 121 -4.70 9.34 5.67
CA SER A 121 -6.00 8.92 6.20
C SER A 121 -7.18 9.09 5.23
N GLY A 122 -6.96 9.73 4.09
CA GLY A 122 -7.98 9.86 3.05
C GLY A 122 -8.36 8.54 2.38
N SER A 123 -7.57 7.50 2.53
CA SER A 123 -7.87 6.15 2.06
C SER A 123 -7.55 5.10 3.12
N VAL A 124 -8.09 3.88 2.93
CA VAL A 124 -8.02 2.80 3.92
C VAL A 124 -7.01 1.71 3.55
N TYR A 125 -6.04 1.99 2.71
CA TYR A 125 -5.04 0.98 2.31
C TYR A 125 -4.29 0.44 3.53
N SER A 126 -4.07 -0.88 3.51
CA SER A 126 -3.11 -1.50 4.43
C SER A 126 -1.70 -1.35 3.88
N THR A 127 -0.76 -0.97 4.74
CA THR A 127 0.68 -0.97 4.48
C THR A 127 1.42 -2.00 5.32
N TRP A 128 0.65 -2.84 6.03
CA TRP A 128 1.17 -3.85 6.93
C TRP A 128 1.26 -5.24 6.30
N TRP A 129 0.21 -5.66 5.60
CA TRP A 129 0.06 -7.03 5.12
C TRP A 129 0.88 -7.28 3.85
N ASN A 130 1.50 -8.46 3.76
CA ASN A 130 2.46 -8.82 2.72
C ASN A 130 1.87 -9.49 1.45
N GLY A 131 0.58 -9.66 1.35
CA GLY A 131 -0.01 -10.50 0.28
C GLY A 131 -0.46 -9.76 -0.96
N GLY A 132 -0.47 -8.43 -0.97
CA GLY A 132 -0.81 -7.63 -2.15
C GLY A 132 0.41 -7.32 -3.01
N LEU A 133 0.22 -7.12 -4.31
CA LEU A 133 1.29 -6.76 -5.25
C LEU A 133 2.16 -5.60 -4.74
N ARG A 134 1.53 -4.51 -4.33
CA ARG A 134 2.23 -3.33 -3.80
C ARG A 134 3.00 -3.63 -2.52
N THR A 135 2.36 -4.32 -1.57
CA THR A 135 2.95 -4.52 -0.24
C THR A 135 3.99 -5.62 -0.21
N THR A 136 3.88 -6.64 -1.05
CA THR A 136 4.96 -7.64 -1.22
C THR A 136 6.24 -6.97 -1.72
N ALA A 137 6.12 -5.98 -2.60
CA ALA A 137 7.27 -5.21 -3.09
C ALA A 137 8.08 -4.56 -1.95
N TYR A 138 7.43 -4.13 -0.87
CA TYR A 138 8.10 -3.52 0.29
C TYR A 138 9.07 -4.47 0.98
N TYR A 139 8.72 -5.75 1.07
CA TYR A 139 9.59 -6.79 1.65
C TYR A 139 10.77 -7.16 0.74
N HIS A 140 10.79 -6.64 -0.48
CA HIS A 140 11.88 -6.75 -1.45
C HIS A 140 12.60 -5.41 -1.64
N ASN A 141 12.42 -4.45 -0.74
CA ASN A 141 13.04 -3.11 -0.78
C ASN A 141 12.66 -2.30 -2.04
N ILE A 142 11.50 -2.56 -2.61
CA ILE A 142 10.98 -1.90 -3.82
C ILE A 142 9.90 -0.91 -3.41
N ILE A 143 9.96 0.32 -3.92
CA ILE A 143 8.93 1.34 -3.72
C ILE A 143 7.65 0.90 -4.46
N GLY A 144 6.75 0.25 -3.75
CA GLY A 144 5.46 -0.18 -4.27
C GLY A 144 4.43 0.95 -4.22
N LEU A 145 3.87 1.29 -5.35
CA LEU A 145 2.84 2.32 -5.48
C LEU A 145 1.51 1.69 -5.90
N LEU A 146 0.44 2.18 -5.34
CA LEU A 146 -0.93 1.88 -5.71
C LEU A 146 -1.71 3.18 -5.76
N THR A 147 -2.44 3.39 -6.84
CA THR A 147 -3.48 4.41 -6.92
C THR A 147 -4.82 3.78 -7.18
N GLU A 148 -5.84 4.29 -6.49
CA GLU A 148 -7.25 3.95 -6.73
C GLU A 148 -7.94 5.15 -7.34
N ILE A 149 -8.31 5.06 -8.60
CA ILE A 149 -8.96 6.15 -9.34
C ILE A 149 -10.40 5.78 -9.68
N ILE A 150 -11.23 6.76 -9.96
CA ILE A 150 -12.57 6.52 -10.52
C ILE A 150 -12.43 5.77 -11.86
N GLY A 151 -12.90 4.53 -11.90
CA GLY A 151 -12.72 3.66 -13.06
C GLY A 151 -14.00 3.22 -13.78
N ASN A 152 -15.15 3.82 -13.44
CA ASN A 152 -16.40 3.47 -14.10
C ASN A 152 -16.39 3.96 -15.56
N PRO A 153 -16.58 3.07 -16.55
CA PRO A 153 -16.66 3.46 -17.97
C PRO A 153 -17.92 4.25 -18.31
N THR A 154 -18.97 4.12 -17.50
CA THR A 154 -20.21 4.88 -17.65
C THR A 154 -20.06 6.23 -16.96
N PRO A 155 -20.48 7.35 -17.58
CA PRO A 155 -20.45 8.65 -16.93
C PRO A 155 -21.16 8.63 -15.56
N MET A 156 -20.53 9.21 -14.56
CA MET A 156 -21.07 9.29 -13.19
C MET A 156 -20.90 10.69 -12.62
N ASN A 157 -21.54 10.95 -11.51
CA ASN A 157 -21.30 12.18 -10.75
C ASN A 157 -20.37 11.89 -9.58
N ILE A 158 -19.39 12.76 -9.36
CA ILE A 158 -18.66 12.79 -8.09
C ILE A 158 -19.64 13.25 -7.01
N PRO A 159 -19.89 12.42 -5.98
CA PRO A 159 -20.89 12.75 -4.97
C PRO A 159 -20.43 13.91 -4.08
N LEU A 160 -21.40 14.64 -3.55
CA LEU A 160 -21.16 15.62 -2.50
C LEU A 160 -20.83 14.90 -1.19
N VAL A 161 -19.60 15.06 -0.73
CA VAL A 161 -19.13 14.59 0.59
C VAL A 161 -18.56 15.80 1.33
N PRO A 162 -19.34 16.47 2.20
CA PRO A 162 -18.94 17.77 2.78
C PRO A 162 -17.57 17.74 3.47
N SER A 163 -17.25 16.68 4.20
CA SER A 163 -15.95 16.51 4.87
C SER A 163 -14.76 16.43 3.90
N ARG A 164 -15.00 16.08 2.63
CA ARG A 164 -13.98 15.99 1.59
C ARG A 164 -13.75 17.31 0.86
N LEU A 165 -14.59 18.31 1.07
CA LEU A 165 -14.44 19.64 0.49
C LEU A 165 -13.55 20.56 1.30
N ILE A 166 -13.20 20.17 2.52
CA ILE A 166 -12.32 20.97 3.39
C ILE A 166 -10.87 20.57 3.10
N PRO A 167 -10.04 21.51 2.59
CA PRO A 167 -8.62 21.25 2.36
C PRO A 167 -7.90 20.82 3.65
N ASN A 168 -7.11 19.77 3.55
CA ASN A 168 -6.27 19.31 4.64
C ASN A 168 -5.01 18.60 4.10
N SER A 169 -4.11 18.16 4.98
CA SER A 169 -2.87 17.51 4.55
C SER A 169 -3.05 16.18 3.82
N GLY A 170 -4.23 15.56 3.92
CA GLY A 170 -4.58 14.36 3.19
C GLY A 170 -5.26 14.63 1.85
N THR A 171 -5.90 15.80 1.69
CA THR A 171 -6.55 16.22 0.44
C THR A 171 -6.35 17.74 0.30
N PRO A 172 -5.16 18.18 -0.13
CA PRO A 172 -4.84 19.61 -0.16
C PRO A 172 -5.62 20.39 -1.21
N PHE A 173 -6.06 19.75 -2.29
CA PHE A 173 -6.85 20.34 -3.35
C PHE A 173 -8.12 19.51 -3.60
N PRO A 174 -9.20 19.74 -2.82
CA PRO A 174 -10.46 19.04 -2.97
C PRO A 174 -11.13 19.28 -4.31
N ILE A 175 -11.90 18.29 -4.78
CA ILE A 175 -12.72 18.41 -5.99
C ILE A 175 -14.17 18.74 -5.61
N GLN A 176 -14.79 19.64 -6.38
CA GLN A 176 -16.22 19.92 -6.25
C GLN A 176 -17.06 18.81 -6.92
N PRO A 177 -18.29 18.56 -6.45
CA PRO A 177 -19.21 17.66 -7.13
C PRO A 177 -19.39 18.06 -8.59
N GLN A 178 -19.18 17.11 -9.50
CA GLN A 178 -19.28 17.34 -10.94
C GLN A 178 -19.48 16.06 -11.70
N LYS A 179 -19.86 16.17 -12.95
CA LYS A 179 -19.94 15.02 -13.84
C LYS A 179 -18.54 14.53 -14.18
N TRP A 180 -18.36 13.22 -14.14
CA TRP A 180 -17.09 12.57 -14.36
C TRP A 180 -17.20 11.56 -15.51
N TYR A 181 -16.23 11.60 -16.40
CA TYR A 181 -16.13 10.72 -17.55
C TYR A 181 -14.86 9.86 -17.42
N PHE A 182 -14.89 8.67 -18.00
CA PHE A 182 -13.71 7.79 -17.97
C PHE A 182 -12.45 8.43 -18.56
N LYS A 183 -12.63 9.29 -19.60
CA LYS A 183 -11.52 10.08 -20.14
C LYS A 183 -10.80 10.93 -19.09
N ASN A 184 -11.52 11.50 -18.13
CA ASN A 184 -10.90 12.28 -17.06
C ASN A 184 -9.95 11.40 -16.22
N SER A 185 -10.37 10.17 -15.90
CA SER A 185 -9.53 9.22 -15.18
C SER A 185 -8.26 8.83 -15.96
N ILE A 186 -8.38 8.65 -17.28
CA ILE A 186 -7.22 8.41 -18.15
C ILE A 186 -6.25 9.60 -18.10
N ASP A 187 -6.75 10.81 -18.24
CA ASP A 187 -5.92 12.04 -18.21
C ASP A 187 -5.19 12.21 -16.87
N TYR A 188 -5.82 11.85 -15.75
CA TYR A 188 -5.17 11.83 -14.44
C TYR A 188 -4.11 10.73 -14.33
N SER A 189 -4.42 9.52 -14.79
CA SER A 189 -3.49 8.40 -14.76
C SER A 189 -2.23 8.68 -15.59
N ILE A 190 -2.37 9.33 -16.74
CA ILE A 190 -1.24 9.77 -17.56
C ILE A 190 -0.36 10.75 -16.79
N SER A 191 -0.95 11.74 -16.13
CA SER A 191 -0.19 12.71 -15.30
C SER A 191 0.54 12.04 -14.16
N LEU A 192 -0.09 11.08 -13.49
CA LEU A 192 0.53 10.30 -12.42
C LEU A 192 1.69 9.45 -12.94
N ASN A 193 1.55 8.82 -14.11
CA ASN A 193 2.64 8.09 -14.76
C ASN A 193 3.82 9.02 -15.06
N TYR A 194 3.56 10.19 -15.61
CA TYR A 194 4.62 11.18 -15.86
C TYR A 194 5.28 11.68 -14.57
N ALA A 195 4.54 11.79 -13.46
CA ALA A 195 5.13 12.13 -12.18
C ALA A 195 6.15 11.07 -11.74
N VAL A 196 5.77 9.79 -11.82
CA VAL A 196 6.63 8.66 -11.45
C VAL A 196 7.85 8.58 -12.36
N LEU A 197 7.66 8.65 -13.68
CA LEU A 197 8.77 8.59 -14.66
C LEU A 197 9.74 9.77 -14.49
N ASN A 198 9.23 10.97 -14.26
CA ASN A 198 10.05 12.15 -14.04
C ASN A 198 10.86 12.03 -12.73
N TYR A 199 10.23 11.54 -11.66
CA TYR A 199 10.92 11.29 -10.40
C TYR A 199 12.02 10.23 -10.59
N ALA A 200 11.69 9.10 -11.20
CA ALA A 200 12.65 8.03 -11.48
C ALA A 200 13.84 8.50 -12.30
N SER A 201 13.59 9.31 -13.33
CA SER A 201 14.65 9.88 -14.19
C SER A 201 15.58 10.82 -13.43
N ARG A 202 15.02 11.67 -12.53
CA ARG A 202 15.82 12.65 -11.77
C ARG A 202 16.63 12.02 -10.65
N TYR A 203 16.09 10.99 -10.00
CA TYR A 203 16.67 10.36 -8.82
C TYR A 203 17.16 8.93 -9.08
N LYS A 204 17.48 8.60 -10.36
CA LYS A 204 17.87 7.24 -10.75
C LYS A 204 19.05 6.69 -9.94
N ASP A 205 20.08 7.50 -9.73
CA ASP A 205 21.30 7.08 -9.04
C ASP A 205 21.03 6.87 -7.55
N GLU A 206 20.21 7.72 -6.94
CA GLU A 206 19.75 7.58 -5.56
C GLU A 206 18.89 6.33 -5.38
N LEU A 207 17.93 6.10 -6.27
CA LEU A 207 17.05 4.92 -6.23
C LEU A 207 17.85 3.62 -6.36
N LEU A 208 18.85 3.57 -7.25
CA LEU A 208 19.74 2.43 -7.41
C LEU A 208 20.61 2.23 -6.16
N MET A 209 21.15 3.30 -5.59
CA MET A 209 21.93 3.22 -4.36
C MET A 209 21.07 2.79 -3.16
N ASN A 210 19.83 3.28 -3.09
CA ASN A 210 18.92 2.98 -1.99
C ASN A 210 18.51 1.49 -1.98
N ILE A 211 18.18 0.88 -3.13
CA ILE A 211 17.82 -0.54 -3.16
C ILE A 211 19.01 -1.41 -2.78
N TYR A 212 20.22 -1.05 -3.21
CA TYR A 212 21.46 -1.72 -2.81
C TYR A 212 21.68 -1.59 -1.28
N THR A 213 21.54 -0.38 -0.75
CA THR A 213 21.75 -0.09 0.66
C THR A 213 20.75 -0.85 1.54
N MET A 214 19.47 -0.85 1.16
CA MET A 214 18.42 -1.58 1.86
C MET A 214 18.64 -3.09 1.78
N GLY A 215 19.05 -3.62 0.61
CA GLY A 215 19.38 -5.03 0.44
C GLY A 215 20.53 -5.47 1.35
N LYS A 216 21.59 -4.68 1.42
CA LYS A 216 22.70 -4.92 2.32
C LYS A 216 22.27 -4.92 3.79
N LYS A 217 21.48 -3.92 4.22
CA LYS A 217 20.93 -3.87 5.56
C LYS A 217 20.03 -5.07 5.87
N SER A 218 19.23 -5.54 4.90
CA SER A 218 18.39 -6.73 5.05
C SER A 218 19.23 -7.99 5.30
N ILE A 219 20.34 -8.17 4.58
CA ILE A 219 21.28 -9.27 4.78
C ILE A 219 21.94 -9.16 6.19
N ASP A 220 22.38 -7.97 6.55
CA ASP A 220 23.01 -7.74 7.85
C ASP A 220 22.02 -7.98 9.01
N ALA A 221 20.76 -7.60 8.83
CA ALA A 221 19.70 -7.84 9.82
C ALA A 221 19.33 -9.34 9.90
N GLY A 222 19.30 -10.05 8.77
CA GLY A 222 19.03 -11.50 8.73
C GLY A 222 20.12 -12.35 9.39
N ASN A 223 21.32 -11.80 9.58
CA ASN A 223 22.42 -12.43 10.30
C ASN A 223 22.40 -12.13 11.82
N LYS A 224 21.39 -11.44 12.31
CA LYS A 224 21.23 -11.07 13.73
C LYS A 224 19.82 -11.39 14.18
N ASP A 225 19.69 -11.89 15.40
CA ASP A 225 18.39 -12.00 16.04
C ASP A 225 17.86 -10.59 16.34
N THR A 226 16.81 -10.19 15.62
CA THR A 226 16.14 -8.90 15.80
C THR A 226 14.66 -9.13 16.09
N TRP A 227 14.12 -8.38 17.04
CA TRP A 227 12.74 -8.52 17.48
C TRP A 227 12.05 -7.16 17.46
N THR A 228 10.79 -7.14 17.00
CA THR A 228 9.98 -5.94 16.93
C THR A 228 8.71 -6.13 17.76
N LEU A 229 8.41 -5.17 18.63
CA LEU A 229 7.18 -5.19 19.43
C LEU A 229 6.01 -4.58 18.68
N SER A 230 4.81 -5.10 18.90
CA SER A 230 3.58 -4.42 18.47
C SER A 230 3.38 -3.12 19.24
N PRO A 231 2.70 -2.08 18.68
CA PRO A 231 2.44 -0.82 19.39
C PRO A 231 1.79 -1.02 20.76
N LYS A 232 0.76 -1.87 20.84
CA LYS A 232 0.07 -2.17 22.11
C LYS A 232 1.00 -2.75 23.17
N LYS A 233 1.91 -3.64 22.77
CA LYS A 233 2.89 -4.23 23.68
C LYS A 233 3.99 -3.25 24.03
N SER A 234 4.41 -2.38 23.11
CA SER A 234 5.36 -1.30 23.38
C SER A 234 4.82 -0.33 24.41
N ASP A 235 3.53 0.06 24.30
CA ASP A 235 2.87 0.95 25.26
C ASP A 235 2.74 0.28 26.63
N ALA A 236 2.32 -0.99 26.67
CA ALA A 236 2.24 -1.77 27.91
C ALA A 236 3.63 -1.93 28.57
N LEU A 237 4.68 -2.16 27.78
CA LEU A 237 6.06 -2.21 28.28
C LEU A 237 6.53 -0.86 28.83
N ALA A 238 6.19 0.24 28.16
CA ALA A 238 6.52 1.59 28.62
C ALA A 238 5.85 1.92 29.97
N GLU A 239 4.60 1.49 30.15
CA GLU A 239 3.89 1.62 31.44
C GLU A 239 4.51 0.74 32.52
N LEU A 240 4.87 -0.52 32.21
CA LEU A 240 5.59 -1.41 33.14
C LEU A 240 6.96 -0.83 33.55
N ILE A 241 7.75 -0.30 32.64
CA ILE A 241 9.03 0.32 32.91
C ILE A 241 8.87 1.57 33.79
N LYS A 242 7.82 2.35 33.60
CA LYS A 242 7.49 3.49 34.44
C LYS A 242 7.11 3.07 35.86
N ALA A 243 6.33 1.99 36.00
CA ALA A 243 5.88 1.46 37.28
C ALA A 243 7.04 0.82 38.08
N GLU A 244 7.96 0.16 37.39
CA GLU A 244 9.08 -0.62 37.96
C GLU A 244 10.43 0.09 37.80
N LYS A 245 10.66 1.21 38.46
CA LYS A 245 11.79 2.16 38.31
C LYS A 245 13.23 1.59 38.18
N SER A 246 13.44 0.29 38.18
CA SER A 246 14.78 -0.31 38.21
C SER A 246 15.01 -1.59 37.42
N LYS A 247 14.03 -2.14 36.73
CA LYS A 247 14.21 -3.43 36.04
C LYS A 247 14.13 -3.23 34.50
N LYS A 248 15.10 -3.79 33.78
CA LYS A 248 15.08 -3.87 32.32
C LYS A 248 14.28 -5.10 31.91
N VAL A 249 13.22 -4.91 31.17
CA VAL A 249 12.36 -5.99 30.63
C VAL A 249 12.50 -6.04 29.13
N VAL A 250 12.73 -7.22 28.59
CA VAL A 250 12.65 -7.50 27.13
C VAL A 250 11.47 -8.41 26.91
N ILE A 251 10.58 -8.03 26.00
CA ILE A 251 9.47 -8.88 25.57
C ILE A 251 9.84 -9.45 24.20
N LEU A 252 9.91 -10.77 24.15
CA LEU A 252 10.15 -11.52 22.91
C LEU A 252 8.78 -11.86 22.29
N GLU A 253 8.58 -11.50 21.05
CA GLU A 253 7.39 -11.85 20.27
C GLU A 253 7.80 -12.79 19.13
N ASP A 254 7.37 -14.04 19.18
CA ASP A 254 7.38 -14.91 18.02
C ASP A 254 6.25 -14.48 17.05
N GLN A 255 6.55 -14.42 15.78
CA GLN A 255 5.59 -14.00 14.74
C GLN A 255 4.29 -14.83 14.74
N ASN A 256 4.29 -15.99 15.37
CA ASN A 256 3.15 -16.92 15.39
C ASN A 256 2.52 -17.14 16.76
N ASN A 257 3.05 -16.62 17.86
CA ASN A 257 2.52 -16.85 19.19
C ASN A 257 2.43 -15.56 20.00
N VAL A 258 1.21 -15.25 20.40
CA VAL A 258 0.96 -14.25 21.44
C VAL A 258 1.42 -14.84 22.76
N ILE A 259 2.52 -14.34 23.31
CA ILE A 259 2.93 -14.70 24.68
C ILE A 259 1.86 -14.17 25.61
N SER A 260 1.20 -15.06 26.36
CA SER A 260 0.19 -14.69 27.34
C SER A 260 0.81 -13.91 28.51
N TYR A 261 0.00 -13.11 29.19
CA TYR A 261 0.46 -12.36 30.39
C TYR A 261 1.02 -13.27 31.49
N ASP A 262 0.60 -14.54 31.53
CA ASP A 262 1.08 -15.55 32.49
C ASP A 262 2.57 -15.88 32.33
N TYR A 263 3.08 -15.83 31.09
CA TYR A 263 4.51 -15.96 30.81
C TYR A 263 5.34 -14.76 31.26
N LEU A 264 4.75 -13.59 31.34
CA LEU A 264 5.44 -12.38 31.76
C LEU A 264 5.75 -12.43 33.28
N ASP A 265 4.83 -12.95 34.08
CA ASP A 265 5.02 -13.11 35.53
C ASP A 265 6.09 -14.15 35.87
N ASP A 266 6.11 -15.27 35.14
CA ASP A 266 7.16 -16.27 35.28
C ASP A 266 8.53 -15.72 34.86
N PHE A 267 8.55 -14.90 33.86
CA PHE A 267 9.74 -14.26 33.33
C PHE A 267 10.29 -13.22 34.30
N LEU A 268 9.45 -12.42 34.92
CA LEU A 268 9.80 -11.40 35.91
C LEU A 268 10.25 -12.01 37.25
N ASN A 269 9.65 -13.13 37.64
CA ASN A 269 9.93 -13.79 38.92
C ASN A 269 11.21 -14.62 38.91
N ASN A 270 11.73 -15.01 37.75
CA ASN A 270 12.90 -15.91 37.64
C ASN A 270 14.25 -15.22 37.44
N ASN A 271 14.36 -13.91 37.61
CA ASN A 271 15.63 -13.14 37.52
C ASN A 271 16.45 -13.39 36.23
N ILE A 272 15.78 -13.69 35.12
CA ILE A 272 16.47 -13.93 33.85
C ILE A 272 17.06 -12.61 33.34
N LYS A 273 18.33 -12.58 32.97
CA LYS A 273 19.00 -11.40 32.43
C LYS A 273 18.62 -11.19 30.96
N TYR A 274 18.16 -9.99 30.64
CA TYR A 274 17.71 -9.63 29.30
C TYR A 274 18.58 -8.60 28.64
N LYS A 275 18.62 -8.64 27.30
CA LYS A 275 19.27 -7.63 26.50
C LYS A 275 18.20 -6.86 25.72
N ILE A 276 18.11 -5.54 25.89
CA ILE A 276 17.32 -4.66 25.04
C ILE A 276 18.16 -4.40 23.80
N ILE A 277 17.57 -4.66 22.63
CA ILE A 277 18.13 -4.34 21.33
C ILE A 277 17.34 -3.20 20.74
#